data_ec3d0074eccd5f7957024444a5bae473
#
_entry.id   ec3d0074eccd5f7957024444a5bae473
#
_cell.length_a   1.000
_cell.length_b   1.000
_cell.length_c   1.000
_cell.angle_alpha   90.00
_cell.angle_beta   90.00
_cell.angle_gamma   90.00
#
_symmetry.space_group_name_H-M   'P 1'
#
loop_
_entity.id
_entity.type
_entity.pdbx_description
1 polymer ?
#
loop_
_entity_poly.entity_id
_entity_poly.type
_entity_poly.pdbx_seq_one_letter_code
_entity_poly.pdbx_strand_id
1 'polypeptide(L)'
;LQEALDVIQGKVPIIVEVKQKGKNYRLCKEVSKILDRYPGMFMVESFNPYVVYWFKKHRPDYIRGQLSMNLKQDKNMPALLKLPAQYLCFNVFSKPDFVAYDVSHKDNLSFQCIHHLYKGNTVLWTIKNKDHYQELKDQYDIMIFERFDPD
;
A
#
# COMPACT_ATOMS: atom_id res chain seq x y z
N LEU A 1 4.40 -16.86 2.30
CA LEU A 1 4.35 -16.20 1.00
C LEU A 1 4.52 -17.21 -0.14
N GLN A 2 5.61 -18.03 -0.16
CA GLN A 2 5.84 -19.00 -1.24
C GLN A 2 4.62 -19.88 -1.51
N GLU A 3 4.08 -20.54 -0.49
CA GLU A 3 2.87 -21.39 -0.61
C GLU A 3 1.69 -20.69 -1.26
N ALA A 4 1.46 -19.42 -0.92
CA ALA A 4 0.38 -18.63 -1.56
C ALA A 4 0.68 -18.38 -3.05
N LEU A 5 1.92 -18.07 -3.39
CA LEU A 5 2.33 -17.86 -4.78
C LEU A 5 2.26 -19.15 -5.61
N ASP A 6 2.55 -20.30 -5.00
CA ASP A 6 2.45 -21.62 -5.64
C ASP A 6 1.00 -21.98 -5.99
N VAL A 7 0.02 -21.49 -5.22
CA VAL A 7 -1.41 -21.63 -5.52
C VAL A 7 -1.85 -20.67 -6.61
N ILE A 8 -1.44 -19.40 -6.52
CA ILE A 8 -1.85 -18.34 -7.46
C ILE A 8 -1.23 -18.55 -8.85
N GLN A 9 0.02 -18.99 -8.92
CA GLN A 9 0.71 -19.35 -10.18
C GLN A 9 0.72 -18.24 -11.26
N GLY A 10 0.69 -16.99 -10.85
CA GLY A 10 0.67 -15.86 -11.80
C GLY A 10 -0.68 -15.61 -12.50
N LYS A 11 -1.73 -16.34 -12.12
CA LYS A 11 -3.05 -16.24 -12.80
C LYS A 11 -3.76 -14.91 -12.56
N VAL A 12 -3.46 -14.24 -11.45
CA VAL A 12 -4.01 -12.93 -11.09
C VAL A 12 -2.91 -12.01 -10.56
N PRO A 13 -3.01 -10.70 -10.76
CA PRO A 13 -2.13 -9.72 -10.11
C PRO A 13 -2.29 -9.77 -8.58
N ILE A 14 -1.21 -9.52 -7.86
CA ILE A 14 -1.22 -9.54 -6.39
C ILE A 14 -0.60 -8.27 -5.80
N ILE A 15 -1.08 -7.89 -4.61
CA ILE A 15 -0.44 -6.87 -3.78
C ILE A 15 0.13 -7.56 -2.54
N VAL A 16 1.43 -7.36 -2.29
CA VAL A 16 2.15 -7.96 -1.16
C VAL A 16 2.46 -6.90 -0.12
N GLU A 17 1.74 -6.93 1.00
CA GLU A 17 2.02 -6.06 2.13
C GLU A 17 3.22 -6.58 2.93
N VAL A 18 4.27 -5.76 3.07
CA VAL A 18 5.47 -6.08 3.85
C VAL A 18 5.39 -5.42 5.24
N LYS A 19 5.01 -6.22 6.24
CA LYS A 19 4.84 -5.79 7.64
C LYS A 19 6.16 -5.84 8.42
N GLN A 20 7.01 -4.84 8.23
CA GLN A 20 8.28 -4.75 8.93
C GLN A 20 8.37 -3.50 9.81
N LYS A 21 8.78 -3.67 11.07
CA LYS A 21 9.06 -2.57 11.99
C LYS A 21 10.52 -2.12 11.89
N GLY A 22 10.72 -0.80 12.00
CA GLY A 22 12.06 -0.19 12.01
C GLY A 22 12.84 -0.36 10.71
N LYS A 23 14.18 -0.33 10.80
CA LYS A 23 15.11 -0.35 9.66
C LYS A 23 15.84 -1.68 9.48
N ASN A 24 15.36 -2.77 10.06
CA ASN A 24 15.92 -4.08 9.81
C ASN A 24 15.32 -4.67 8.52
N TYR A 25 16.04 -4.60 7.42
CA TYR A 25 15.55 -4.99 6.09
C TYR A 25 15.62 -6.49 5.78
N ARG A 26 15.70 -7.36 6.81
CA ARG A 26 15.75 -8.82 6.60
C ARG A 26 14.51 -9.31 5.86
N LEU A 27 13.32 -8.88 6.29
CA LEU A 27 12.07 -9.28 5.63
C LEU A 27 12.02 -8.81 4.17
N CYS A 28 12.44 -7.58 3.88
CA CYS A 28 12.51 -7.07 2.50
C CYS A 28 13.40 -7.96 1.62
N LYS A 29 14.56 -8.38 2.14
CA LYS A 29 15.49 -9.27 1.43
C LYS A 29 14.89 -10.65 1.15
N GLU A 30 14.21 -11.24 2.15
CA GLU A 30 13.58 -12.56 1.96
C GLU A 30 12.40 -12.50 1.01
N VAL A 31 11.55 -11.48 1.13
CA VAL A 31 10.43 -11.25 0.19
C VAL A 31 10.94 -11.06 -1.23
N SER A 32 12.00 -10.25 -1.42
CA SER A 32 12.58 -10.04 -2.75
C SER A 32 13.08 -11.34 -3.40
N LYS A 33 13.76 -12.22 -2.65
CA LYS A 33 14.25 -13.50 -3.19
C LYS A 33 13.13 -14.37 -3.75
N ILE A 34 11.96 -14.29 -3.12
CA ILE A 34 10.77 -15.03 -3.56
C ILE A 34 10.15 -14.36 -4.78
N LEU A 35 9.91 -13.04 -4.70
CA LEU A 35 9.25 -12.28 -5.76
C LEU A 35 10.09 -12.14 -7.02
N ASP A 36 11.43 -12.11 -6.93
CA ASP A 36 12.35 -12.09 -8.08
C ASP A 36 12.17 -13.32 -8.99
N ARG A 37 11.58 -14.41 -8.47
CA ARG A 37 11.33 -15.68 -9.19
C ARG A 37 9.85 -15.87 -9.57
N TYR A 38 8.99 -15.00 -9.10
CA TYR A 38 7.55 -15.13 -9.35
C TYR A 38 7.21 -14.63 -10.76
N PRO A 39 6.56 -15.44 -11.61
CA PRO A 39 6.31 -15.09 -13.01
C PRO A 39 5.09 -14.18 -13.19
N GLY A 40 4.28 -13.97 -12.13
CA GLY A 40 3.05 -13.18 -12.19
C GLY A 40 3.27 -11.70 -11.90
N MET A 41 2.26 -10.90 -12.21
CA MET A 41 2.26 -9.47 -11.89
C MET A 41 2.08 -9.27 -10.38
N PHE A 42 2.87 -8.38 -9.79
CA PHE A 42 2.76 -8.03 -8.38
C PHE A 42 3.12 -6.58 -8.10
N MET A 43 2.61 -6.09 -6.99
CA MET A 43 3.01 -4.83 -6.36
C MET A 43 3.40 -5.11 -4.90
N VAL A 44 4.26 -4.27 -4.33
CA VAL A 44 4.61 -4.33 -2.90
C VAL A 44 4.14 -3.08 -2.19
N GLU A 45 3.68 -3.21 -0.96
CA GLU A 45 3.29 -2.05 -0.17
C GLU A 45 3.68 -2.19 1.30
N SER A 46 3.76 -1.08 2.00
CA SER A 46 4.05 -1.06 3.44
C SER A 46 3.59 0.24 4.10
N PHE A 47 3.19 0.13 5.38
CA PHE A 47 3.06 1.29 6.27
C PHE A 47 4.41 1.93 6.61
N ASN A 48 5.49 1.15 6.56
CA ASN A 48 6.82 1.63 6.90
C ASN A 48 7.49 2.30 5.67
N PRO A 49 7.66 3.63 5.65
CA PRO A 49 8.26 4.32 4.51
C PRO A 49 9.72 3.93 4.24
N TYR A 50 10.43 3.40 5.23
CA TYR A 50 11.77 2.85 5.05
C TYR A 50 11.76 1.54 4.24
N VAL A 51 10.69 0.76 4.33
CA VAL A 51 10.49 -0.44 3.49
C VAL A 51 10.28 -0.03 2.04
N VAL A 52 9.38 0.93 1.79
CA VAL A 52 9.13 1.47 0.45
C VAL A 52 10.42 2.04 -0.16
N TYR A 53 11.17 2.82 0.63
CA TYR A 53 12.47 3.36 0.22
C TYR A 53 13.50 2.25 -0.07
N TRP A 54 13.52 1.18 0.74
CA TRP A 54 14.42 0.04 0.52
C TRP A 54 14.15 -0.62 -0.84
N PHE A 55 12.89 -0.91 -1.15
CA PHE A 55 12.51 -1.45 -2.47
C PHE A 55 12.88 -0.50 -3.60
N LYS A 56 12.62 0.79 -3.46
CA LYS A 56 13.06 1.79 -4.45
C LYS A 56 14.56 1.70 -4.76
N LYS A 57 15.38 1.49 -3.75
CA LYS A 57 16.84 1.43 -3.91
C LYS A 57 17.35 0.10 -4.45
N HIS A 58 16.73 -1.01 -4.06
CA HIS A 58 17.26 -2.35 -4.32
C HIS A 58 16.45 -3.15 -5.35
N ARG A 59 15.25 -2.73 -5.66
CA ARG A 59 14.35 -3.31 -6.67
C ARG A 59 13.57 -2.18 -7.36
N PRO A 60 14.26 -1.33 -8.15
CA PRO A 60 13.65 -0.15 -8.78
C PRO A 60 12.48 -0.53 -9.71
N ASP A 61 12.50 -1.71 -10.29
CA ASP A 61 11.47 -2.21 -11.21
C ASP A 61 10.19 -2.70 -10.50
N TYR A 62 10.22 -2.84 -9.17
CA TYR A 62 9.00 -3.19 -8.42
C TYR A 62 8.08 -1.98 -8.30
N ILE A 63 6.79 -2.18 -8.56
CA ILE A 63 5.76 -1.19 -8.24
C ILE A 63 5.57 -1.16 -6.73
N ARG A 64 5.68 0.02 -6.11
CA ARG A 64 5.73 0.21 -4.66
C ARG A 64 4.64 1.15 -4.17
N GLY A 65 3.93 0.73 -3.13
CA GLY A 65 2.90 1.50 -2.47
C GLY A 65 3.26 1.97 -1.07
N GLN A 66 2.83 3.18 -0.73
CA GLN A 66 2.81 3.66 0.65
C GLN A 66 1.42 3.47 1.23
N LEU A 67 1.31 2.59 2.24
CA LEU A 67 0.10 2.46 3.05
C LEU A 67 0.03 3.57 4.09
N SER A 68 -1.14 4.15 4.28
CA SER A 68 -1.41 5.09 5.37
C SER A 68 -2.88 5.04 5.82
N MET A 69 -3.11 5.57 7.01
CA MET A 69 -4.42 5.69 7.64
C MET A 69 -4.42 6.81 8.69
N ASN A 70 -5.52 7.01 9.38
CA ASN A 70 -5.54 7.86 10.57
C ASN A 70 -4.77 7.18 11.72
N LEU A 71 -3.61 7.73 12.06
CA LEU A 71 -2.69 7.18 13.05
C LEU A 71 -2.85 7.78 14.44
N LYS A 72 -3.85 8.64 14.69
CA LYS A 72 -4.03 9.31 15.99
C LYS A 72 -4.11 8.32 17.15
N GLN A 73 -4.78 7.19 16.94
CA GLN A 73 -5.00 6.17 17.98
C GLN A 73 -3.95 5.03 17.96
N ASP A 74 -3.02 5.01 17.04
CA ASP A 74 -1.98 3.97 17.00
C ASP A 74 -1.02 4.13 18.20
N LYS A 75 -1.07 3.16 19.11
CA LYS A 75 -0.21 3.13 20.31
C LYS A 75 1.22 2.68 20.02
N ASN A 76 1.47 2.07 18.87
CA ASN A 76 2.77 1.51 18.51
C ASN A 76 3.69 2.51 17.80
N MET A 77 3.16 3.63 17.36
CA MET A 77 3.92 4.67 16.66
C MET A 77 4.23 5.85 17.60
N PRO A 78 5.48 6.33 17.65
CA PRO A 78 5.84 7.55 18.39
C PRO A 78 4.98 8.74 17.95
N ALA A 79 4.48 9.52 18.91
CA ALA A 79 3.54 10.61 18.65
C ALA A 79 4.05 11.61 17.58
N LEU A 80 5.34 11.91 17.61
CA LEU A 80 6.00 12.83 16.67
C LEU A 80 5.95 12.33 15.20
N LEU A 81 5.87 11.03 14.99
CA LEU A 81 5.85 10.44 13.63
C LEU A 81 4.44 10.22 13.09
N LYS A 82 3.40 10.29 13.95
CA LYS A 82 2.02 10.02 13.52
C LYS A 82 1.53 10.99 12.46
N LEU A 83 1.66 12.30 12.70
CA LEU A 83 1.23 13.31 11.74
C LEU A 83 1.98 13.22 10.41
N PRO A 84 3.34 13.19 10.36
CA PRO A 84 4.06 13.03 9.12
C PRO A 84 3.67 11.76 8.34
N ALA A 85 3.43 10.65 9.02
CA ALA A 85 3.02 9.40 8.39
C ALA A 85 1.58 9.47 7.85
N GLN A 86 0.64 10.01 8.64
CA GLN A 86 -0.74 10.20 8.26
C GLN A 86 -0.90 11.15 7.06
N TYR A 87 -0.10 12.22 7.01
CA TYR A 87 -0.10 13.20 5.93
C TYR A 87 0.91 12.90 4.82
N LEU A 88 1.41 11.66 4.75
CA LEU A 88 2.24 11.16 3.65
C LEU A 88 3.53 11.95 3.42
N CYS A 89 4.01 12.70 4.43
CA CYS A 89 5.22 13.52 4.31
C CYS A 89 6.46 12.69 3.94
N PHE A 90 6.49 11.43 4.32
CA PHE A 90 7.60 10.52 4.02
C PHE A 90 7.70 10.13 2.54
N ASN A 91 6.66 10.38 1.74
CA ASN A 91 6.66 10.13 0.29
C ASN A 91 7.73 10.96 -0.44
N VAL A 92 8.17 12.08 0.14
CA VAL A 92 9.26 12.90 -0.41
C VAL A 92 10.55 12.08 -0.62
N PHE A 93 10.90 11.18 0.31
CA PHE A 93 12.07 10.33 0.15
C PHE A 93 11.75 8.92 -0.32
N SER A 94 10.64 8.32 0.11
CA SER A 94 10.27 6.95 -0.28
C SER A 94 9.84 6.87 -1.74
N LYS A 95 9.22 7.94 -2.28
CA LYS A 95 8.74 8.06 -3.67
C LYS A 95 7.99 6.80 -4.12
N PRO A 96 6.85 6.50 -3.51
CA PRO A 96 6.02 5.38 -3.92
C PRO A 96 5.43 5.62 -5.31
N ASP A 97 5.08 4.55 -6.01
CA ASP A 97 4.42 4.59 -7.31
C ASP A 97 2.89 4.73 -7.15
N PHE A 98 2.36 4.32 -5.98
CA PHE A 98 0.96 4.52 -5.60
C PHE A 98 0.82 4.77 -4.10
N VAL A 99 -0.32 5.31 -3.69
CA VAL A 99 -0.67 5.51 -2.28
C VAL A 99 -1.94 4.75 -1.95
N ALA A 100 -1.87 3.88 -0.94
CA ALA A 100 -3.02 3.16 -0.41
C ALA A 100 -3.49 3.78 0.91
N TYR A 101 -4.74 4.23 0.98
CA TYR A 101 -5.29 4.92 2.13
C TYR A 101 -6.56 4.26 2.66
N ASP A 102 -6.74 4.32 3.99
CA ASP A 102 -7.95 3.83 4.66
C ASP A 102 -9.18 4.60 4.16
N VAL A 103 -10.17 3.87 3.66
CA VAL A 103 -11.42 4.42 3.11
C VAL A 103 -12.20 5.27 4.13
N SER A 104 -12.13 4.93 5.42
CA SER A 104 -12.80 5.68 6.49
C SER A 104 -12.24 7.09 6.67
N HIS A 105 -11.08 7.36 6.11
CA HIS A 105 -10.37 8.64 6.20
C HIS A 105 -9.92 9.14 4.83
N LYS A 106 -10.62 8.73 3.76
CA LYS A 106 -10.32 9.12 2.38
C LYS A 106 -10.24 10.63 2.15
N ASP A 107 -10.94 11.41 2.99
CA ASP A 107 -10.96 12.89 2.93
C ASP A 107 -9.69 13.55 3.52
N ASN A 108 -8.65 12.77 3.86
CA ASN A 108 -7.37 13.32 4.28
C ASN A 108 -6.79 14.25 3.21
N LEU A 109 -6.43 15.48 3.61
CA LEU A 109 -6.00 16.53 2.69
C LEU A 109 -4.84 16.09 1.78
N SER A 110 -3.81 15.45 2.33
CA SER A 110 -2.65 15.02 1.53
C SER A 110 -3.01 13.90 0.55
N PHE A 111 -3.89 12.98 0.94
CA PHE A 111 -4.40 11.95 0.05
C PHE A 111 -5.23 12.55 -1.08
N GLN A 112 -6.11 13.48 -0.75
CA GLN A 112 -6.93 14.20 -1.75
C GLN A 112 -6.07 15.06 -2.69
N CYS A 113 -5.01 15.68 -2.19
CA CYS A 113 -4.05 16.39 -3.06
C CYS A 113 -3.36 15.42 -4.04
N ILE A 114 -2.97 14.22 -3.60
CA ILE A 114 -2.36 13.23 -4.49
C ILE A 114 -3.36 12.78 -5.55
N HIS A 115 -4.58 12.49 -5.14
CA HIS A 115 -5.63 11.99 -6.04
C HIS A 115 -6.08 13.06 -7.06
N HIS A 116 -6.48 14.23 -6.61
CA HIS A 116 -7.10 15.25 -7.48
C HIS A 116 -6.10 16.20 -8.15
N LEU A 117 -5.07 16.64 -7.41
CA LEU A 117 -4.15 17.67 -7.89
C LEU A 117 -2.98 17.06 -8.66
N TYR A 118 -2.34 16.04 -8.08
CA TYR A 118 -1.20 15.38 -8.73
C TYR A 118 -1.59 14.23 -9.65
N LYS A 119 -2.85 13.79 -9.63
CA LYS A 119 -3.38 12.64 -10.38
C LYS A 119 -2.49 11.40 -10.20
N GLY A 120 -2.01 11.20 -8.99
CA GLY A 120 -1.20 10.04 -8.63
C GLY A 120 -2.07 8.80 -8.46
N ASN A 121 -1.52 7.62 -8.70
CA ASN A 121 -2.22 6.36 -8.52
C ASN A 121 -2.67 6.18 -7.06
N THR A 122 -3.95 5.93 -6.86
CA THR A 122 -4.57 5.81 -5.53
C THR A 122 -5.28 4.49 -5.34
N VAL A 123 -5.15 3.94 -4.14
CA VAL A 123 -5.79 2.71 -3.70
C VAL A 123 -6.56 2.98 -2.43
N LEU A 124 -7.83 2.60 -2.37
CA LEU A 124 -8.62 2.62 -1.13
C LEU A 124 -8.71 1.23 -0.50
N TRP A 125 -8.58 1.13 0.83
CA TRP A 125 -8.70 -0.08 1.63
C TRP A 125 -9.34 0.21 3.00
N THR A 126 -10.03 -0.65 3.66
CA THR A 126 -10.68 -1.83 3.13
C THR A 126 -12.18 -1.54 3.06
N ILE A 127 -12.76 -1.70 1.91
CA ILE A 127 -14.19 -1.49 1.71
C ILE A 127 -14.94 -2.76 2.15
N LYS A 128 -15.95 -2.60 3.00
CA LYS A 128 -16.68 -3.71 3.65
C LYS A 128 -18.13 -3.82 3.26
N ASN A 129 -18.59 -2.97 2.36
CA ASN A 129 -19.98 -2.81 2.00
C ASN A 129 -20.10 -2.58 0.50
N LYS A 130 -20.99 -3.31 -0.16
CA LYS A 130 -21.24 -3.25 -1.61
C LYS A 130 -21.71 -1.87 -2.06
N ASP A 131 -22.59 -1.22 -1.30
CA ASP A 131 -23.14 0.09 -1.67
C ASP A 131 -22.03 1.14 -1.70
N HIS A 132 -21.16 1.12 -0.67
CA HIS A 132 -20.00 2.01 -0.60
C HIS A 132 -18.97 1.71 -1.70
N TYR A 133 -18.83 0.44 -2.11
CA TYR A 133 -18.00 0.07 -3.25
C TYR A 133 -18.56 0.67 -4.55
N GLN A 134 -19.87 0.54 -4.80
CA GLN A 134 -20.51 1.07 -5.99
C GLN A 134 -20.44 2.61 -6.07
N GLU A 135 -20.51 3.29 -4.93
CA GLU A 135 -20.34 4.75 -4.84
C GLU A 135 -18.94 5.22 -5.26
N LEU A 136 -17.90 4.44 -4.95
CA LEU A 136 -16.49 4.86 -5.11
C LEU A 136 -15.79 4.29 -6.34
N LYS A 137 -16.33 3.24 -6.98
CA LYS A 137 -15.63 2.47 -8.02
C LYS A 137 -15.16 3.27 -9.24
N ASP A 138 -15.87 4.34 -9.56
CA ASP A 138 -15.54 5.19 -10.70
C ASP A 138 -14.64 6.39 -10.33
N GLN A 139 -14.27 6.49 -9.04
CA GLN A 139 -13.50 7.62 -8.54
C GLN A 139 -12.04 7.28 -8.24
N TYR A 140 -11.72 6.01 -7.96
CA TYR A 140 -10.39 5.60 -7.55
C TYR A 140 -9.85 4.47 -8.43
N ASP A 141 -8.51 4.42 -8.60
CA ASP A 141 -7.86 3.50 -9.53
C ASP A 141 -7.99 2.03 -9.10
N ILE A 142 -7.82 1.76 -7.80
CA ILE A 142 -7.90 0.42 -7.23
C ILE A 142 -8.64 0.48 -5.89
N MET A 143 -9.50 -0.52 -5.65
CA MET A 143 -10.20 -0.69 -4.37
C MET A 143 -9.99 -2.09 -3.81
N ILE A 144 -9.51 -2.16 -2.57
CA ILE A 144 -9.38 -3.41 -1.81
C ILE A 144 -10.62 -3.57 -0.96
N PHE A 145 -11.36 -4.66 -1.18
CA PHE A 145 -12.60 -4.97 -0.49
C PHE A 145 -12.57 -6.36 0.16
N GLU A 146 -13.45 -6.60 1.12
CA GLU A 146 -13.57 -7.89 1.79
C GLU A 146 -15.04 -8.24 2.10
N ARG A 147 -15.35 -9.55 2.11
CA ARG A 147 -16.63 -10.13 2.60
C ARG A 147 -17.88 -9.81 1.79
N PHE A 148 -17.76 -9.39 0.55
CA PHE A 148 -18.88 -9.30 -0.40
C PHE A 148 -18.35 -9.52 -1.82
N ASP A 149 -19.29 -9.83 -2.73
CA ASP A 149 -19.04 -9.89 -4.17
C ASP A 149 -19.32 -8.52 -4.79
N PRO A 150 -18.39 -7.89 -5.48
CA PRO A 150 -18.54 -6.56 -6.07
C PRO A 150 -19.51 -6.53 -7.26
N ASP A 151 -19.74 -7.66 -7.93
CA ASP A 151 -20.61 -7.81 -9.11
C ASP A 151 -22.10 -7.95 -8.78
#